data_6a1688223ef04ed8c2d12f15522342ed
#
_entry.id   6a1688223ef04ed8c2d12f15522342ed
#
_cell.length_a   1.000
_cell.length_b   1.000
_cell.length_c   1.000
_cell.angle_alpha   90.00
_cell.angle_beta   90.00
_cell.angle_gamma   90.00
#
_symmetry.space_group_name_H-M   'P 1'
#
loop_
_entity.id
_entity.type
_entity.pdbx_description
1 polymer ?
#
loop_
_entity_poly.entity_id
_entity_poly.type
_entity_poly.pdbx_seq_one_letter_code
_entity_poly.pdbx_strand_id
1 'polypeptide(L)'
;MRSEIDDIRLKENLADNDELPSSFIIIATYASFSRESAFKKLMSLSKKTQRQMLLIADEAHNVGAPNIMSKLDSVKILRRIGLSATPERQFDDKGNKAVMQFFGCENQYTFKYSMKDAIDNGFLCRYRYFPHLVRLTEEEMAEYKKISLQLAKFYNIDDGTFSGADDILMRLLLKRKRIIHKARNKEEVFRQIVKQRFEEHGSLKYTLVYVPEGIQPDNGIQYAITDNPTDDADVDKLIDKYTQIIQQISPTTTVKKFISGIQNRDEVLRKFSIGDIEVLTSMKCLDEGVDVPRSELAIFCASTGNPRQFIQRRGRILRKHPDKHIAIIHDLVVAPEFNPTEDNYNMERNLLKGELQRVKDFAGLSENPAFAYNELEEITNYYNLSIF
;
A
#
# COMPACT_ATOMS: atom_id res chain seq x y z
N MET A 1 11.16 25.89 -9.94
CA MET A 1 10.17 26.35 -8.93
C MET A 1 10.54 27.65 -8.20
N ARG A 2 11.81 27.87 -7.79
CA ARG A 2 12.16 29.14 -7.11
C ARG A 2 12.11 30.37 -8.01
N SER A 3 12.63 30.30 -9.23
CA SER A 3 12.58 31.37 -10.23
C SER A 3 11.16 31.62 -10.74
N GLU A 4 10.40 30.57 -11.00
CA GLU A 4 9.06 30.68 -11.60
C GLU A 4 8.03 31.35 -10.67
N ILE A 5 8.08 31.09 -9.35
CA ILE A 5 7.22 31.81 -8.39
C ILE A 5 7.63 33.30 -8.27
N ASP A 6 8.93 33.57 -8.32
CA ASP A 6 9.43 34.94 -8.29
C ASP A 6 8.98 35.72 -9.54
N ASP A 7 8.93 35.05 -10.72
CA ASP A 7 8.40 35.62 -11.96
C ASP A 7 6.90 35.90 -11.89
N ILE A 8 6.12 34.97 -11.28
CA ILE A 8 4.68 35.19 -11.06
C ILE A 8 4.47 36.42 -10.17
N ARG A 9 5.23 36.54 -9.08
CA ARG A 9 5.16 37.70 -8.17
C ARG A 9 5.54 39.00 -8.86
N LEU A 10 6.54 38.98 -9.73
CA LEU A 10 6.92 40.15 -10.51
C LEU A 10 5.78 40.59 -11.41
N LYS A 11 5.14 39.63 -12.10
CA LYS A 11 3.96 39.91 -12.92
C LYS A 11 2.77 40.42 -12.11
N GLU A 12 2.52 39.88 -10.89
CA GLU A 12 1.51 40.40 -9.98
C GLU A 12 1.75 41.90 -9.62
N ASN A 13 3.02 42.26 -9.40
CA ASN A 13 3.39 43.64 -9.02
C ASN A 13 3.36 44.61 -10.22
N LEU A 14 3.48 44.09 -11.43
CA LEU A 14 3.45 44.89 -12.66
C LEU A 14 2.07 45.00 -13.28
N ALA A 15 1.10 44.20 -12.84
CA ALA A 15 -0.26 44.24 -13.34
C ALA A 15 -0.99 45.42 -12.74
N ASP A 16 -1.17 46.47 -13.53
CA ASP A 16 -2.10 47.56 -13.21
C ASP A 16 -3.54 47.03 -13.28
N ASN A 17 -4.25 47.19 -12.16
CA ASN A 17 -5.70 47.05 -12.03
C ASN A 17 -6.36 45.77 -12.64
N ASP A 18 -6.69 44.83 -11.77
CA ASP A 18 -7.66 43.72 -11.93
C ASP A 18 -7.37 42.60 -12.90
N GLU A 19 -6.42 42.69 -13.82
CA GLU A 19 -6.01 41.58 -14.65
C GLU A 19 -4.97 40.74 -13.94
N LEU A 20 -5.29 39.44 -13.73
CA LEU A 20 -4.28 38.50 -13.28
C LEU A 20 -3.31 38.21 -14.42
N PRO A 21 -2.03 38.01 -14.09
CA PRO A 21 -1.08 37.51 -15.07
C PRO A 21 -1.59 36.16 -15.58
N SER A 22 -1.28 35.86 -16.85
CA SER A 22 -1.58 34.62 -17.56
C SER A 22 -1.67 33.37 -16.66
N SER A 23 -2.58 32.46 -17.00
CA SER A 23 -2.77 31.18 -16.28
C SER A 23 -1.44 30.47 -16.00
N PHE A 24 -1.27 29.97 -14.79
CA PHE A 24 -0.09 29.22 -14.39
C PHE A 24 -0.48 27.96 -13.59
N ILE A 25 0.39 26.95 -13.58
CA ILE A 25 0.24 25.73 -12.81
C ILE A 25 1.49 25.58 -11.93
N ILE A 26 1.29 25.32 -10.64
CA ILE A 26 2.36 25.00 -9.70
C ILE A 26 2.20 23.53 -9.28
N ILE A 27 3.22 22.70 -9.56
CA ILE A 27 3.27 21.30 -9.13
C ILE A 27 4.27 21.20 -7.99
N ALA A 28 3.83 20.69 -6.84
CA ALA A 28 4.66 20.53 -5.66
C ALA A 28 4.37 19.19 -4.97
N THR A 29 5.41 18.52 -4.48
CA THR A 29 5.26 17.35 -3.60
C THR A 29 4.91 17.78 -2.18
N TYR A 30 4.30 16.89 -1.39
CA TYR A 30 4.07 17.16 0.04
C TYR A 30 5.37 17.45 0.80
N ALA A 31 6.46 16.76 0.45
CA ALA A 31 7.79 17.03 1.00
C ALA A 31 8.29 18.44 0.68
N SER A 32 8.04 18.94 -0.53
CA SER A 32 8.36 20.32 -0.91
C SER A 32 7.45 21.32 -0.21
N PHE A 33 6.17 21.02 -0.10
CA PHE A 33 5.20 21.87 0.61
C PHE A 33 5.50 21.98 2.11
N SER A 34 5.99 20.88 2.74
CA SER A 34 6.37 20.89 4.15
C SER A 34 7.65 21.67 4.46
N ARG A 35 8.52 21.91 3.48
CA ARG A 35 9.75 22.70 3.68
C ARG A 35 9.42 24.18 3.85
N GLU A 36 9.92 24.77 4.95
CA GLU A 36 9.64 26.15 5.31
C GLU A 36 9.97 27.15 4.19
N SER A 37 11.11 26.98 3.52
CA SER A 37 11.54 27.87 2.43
C SER A 37 10.66 27.79 1.18
N ALA A 38 10.15 26.61 0.84
CA ALA A 38 9.24 26.43 -0.30
C ALA A 38 7.83 26.91 0.05
N PHE A 39 7.36 26.59 1.27
CA PHE A 39 6.05 27.04 1.75
C PHE A 39 5.95 28.57 1.82
N LYS A 40 6.95 29.26 2.39
CA LYS A 40 6.99 30.74 2.43
C LYS A 40 6.92 31.35 1.04
N LYS A 41 7.58 30.75 0.04
CA LYS A 41 7.49 31.23 -1.33
C LYS A 41 6.11 31.07 -1.95
N LEU A 42 5.47 29.90 -1.76
CA LEU A 42 4.08 29.68 -2.20
C LEU A 42 3.13 30.68 -1.54
N MET A 43 3.28 30.91 -0.25
CA MET A 43 2.43 31.85 0.50
C MET A 43 2.78 33.31 0.26
N SER A 44 3.86 33.62 -0.44
CA SER A 44 4.20 35.01 -0.81
C SER A 44 3.40 35.55 -2.00
N LEU A 45 2.65 34.71 -2.69
CA LEU A 45 1.67 35.15 -3.69
C LEU A 45 0.58 36.01 -3.01
N SER A 46 0.06 37.02 -3.70
CA SER A 46 -0.94 37.89 -3.15
C SER A 46 -2.19 37.13 -2.70
N LYS A 47 -2.91 37.65 -1.70
CA LYS A 47 -4.18 37.07 -1.25
C LYS A 47 -5.23 37.00 -2.37
N LYS A 48 -5.19 37.97 -3.30
CA LYS A 48 -6.07 38.00 -4.48
C LYS A 48 -5.79 36.82 -5.38
N THR A 49 -4.53 36.58 -5.75
CA THR A 49 -4.09 35.43 -6.56
C THR A 49 -4.43 34.11 -5.88
N GLN A 50 -4.09 33.95 -4.60
CA GLN A 50 -4.39 32.72 -3.86
C GLN A 50 -5.90 32.40 -3.85
N ARG A 51 -6.78 33.39 -3.72
CA ARG A 51 -8.24 33.17 -3.75
C ARG A 51 -8.77 32.74 -5.11
N GLN A 52 -8.07 33.04 -6.18
CA GLN A 52 -8.44 32.64 -7.55
C GLN A 52 -7.86 31.28 -7.95
N MET A 53 -6.86 30.77 -7.21
CA MET A 53 -6.28 29.46 -7.43
C MET A 53 -7.25 28.34 -7.06
N LEU A 54 -7.05 27.19 -7.70
CA LEU A 54 -7.57 25.89 -7.32
C LEU A 54 -6.43 25.04 -6.77
N LEU A 55 -6.57 24.52 -5.56
CA LEU A 55 -5.67 23.54 -4.97
C LEU A 55 -6.23 22.15 -5.24
N ILE A 56 -5.45 21.31 -5.89
CA ILE A 56 -5.75 19.88 -6.06
C ILE A 56 -4.69 19.11 -5.26
N ALA A 57 -5.13 18.36 -4.27
CA ALA A 57 -4.27 17.52 -3.44
C ALA A 57 -4.54 16.06 -3.77
N ASP A 58 -3.62 15.43 -4.50
CA ASP A 58 -3.61 13.99 -4.69
C ASP A 58 -3.12 13.31 -3.40
N GLU A 59 -3.62 12.10 -3.09
CA GLU A 59 -3.41 11.43 -1.80
C GLU A 59 -3.69 12.37 -0.62
N ALA A 60 -4.86 12.99 -0.63
CA ALA A 60 -5.28 14.07 0.29
C ALA A 60 -5.13 13.73 1.78
N HIS A 61 -5.12 12.44 2.15
CA HIS A 61 -4.84 12.00 3.51
C HIS A 61 -3.49 12.49 4.06
N ASN A 62 -2.52 12.80 3.18
CA ASN A 62 -1.22 13.35 3.59
C ASN A 62 -1.33 14.77 4.18
N VAL A 63 -2.41 15.50 3.87
CA VAL A 63 -2.69 16.81 4.45
C VAL A 63 -2.83 16.71 5.97
N GLY A 64 -3.31 15.58 6.50
CA GLY A 64 -3.41 15.31 7.94
C GLY A 64 -2.09 15.01 8.65
N ALA A 65 -0.94 15.03 7.95
CA ALA A 65 0.35 14.82 8.61
C ALA A 65 0.73 16.05 9.48
N PRO A 66 1.31 15.87 10.69
CA PRO A 66 1.57 16.95 11.64
C PRO A 66 2.35 18.14 11.06
N ASN A 67 3.37 17.86 10.24
CA ASN A 67 4.21 18.86 9.58
C ASN A 67 3.47 19.65 8.48
N ILE A 68 2.35 19.17 7.99
CA ILE A 68 1.49 19.84 7.02
C ILE A 68 0.35 20.54 7.73
N MET A 69 -0.30 19.87 8.68
CA MET A 69 -1.39 20.46 9.48
C MET A 69 -1.03 21.81 10.07
N SER A 70 0.19 21.96 10.60
CA SER A 70 0.67 23.22 11.19
C SER A 70 0.72 24.39 10.21
N LYS A 71 0.58 24.15 8.92
CA LYS A 71 0.65 25.18 7.85
C LYS A 71 -0.71 25.48 7.20
N LEU A 72 -1.73 24.66 7.47
CA LEU A 72 -3.02 24.76 6.76
C LEU A 72 -3.72 26.10 6.95
N ASP A 73 -3.64 26.69 8.13
CA ASP A 73 -4.27 27.99 8.44
C ASP A 73 -3.69 29.14 7.63
N SER A 74 -2.45 28.98 7.16
CA SER A 74 -1.76 29.98 6.32
C SER A 74 -2.18 29.90 4.85
N VAL A 75 -2.82 28.80 4.42
CA VAL A 75 -3.24 28.59 3.02
C VAL A 75 -4.53 29.36 2.77
N LYS A 76 -4.47 30.41 1.92
CA LYS A 76 -5.61 31.27 1.60
C LYS A 76 -6.33 30.87 0.31
N ILE A 77 -5.96 29.74 -0.30
CA ILE A 77 -6.67 29.16 -1.44
C ILE A 77 -7.99 28.58 -0.95
N LEU A 78 -9.11 29.10 -1.48
CA LEU A 78 -10.45 28.75 -1.02
C LEU A 78 -11.04 27.56 -1.78
N ARG A 79 -10.69 27.41 -3.07
CA ARG A 79 -11.16 26.30 -3.90
C ARG A 79 -10.20 25.13 -3.75
N ARG A 80 -10.69 24.04 -3.18
CA ARG A 80 -9.86 22.90 -2.83
C ARG A 80 -10.52 21.60 -3.23
N ILE A 81 -9.75 20.70 -3.83
CA ILE A 81 -10.15 19.34 -4.17
C ILE A 81 -9.13 18.41 -3.54
N GLY A 82 -9.59 17.48 -2.71
CA GLY A 82 -8.80 16.38 -2.17
C GLY A 82 -9.17 15.07 -2.87
N LEU A 83 -8.19 14.37 -3.42
CA LEU A 83 -8.35 13.07 -4.05
C LEU A 83 -7.64 12.04 -3.17
N SER A 84 -8.30 10.94 -2.84
CA SER A 84 -7.67 9.82 -2.14
C SER A 84 -8.48 8.55 -2.33
N ALA A 85 -7.80 7.44 -2.59
CA ALA A 85 -8.42 6.12 -2.59
C ALA A 85 -8.74 5.65 -1.16
N THR A 86 -7.99 6.14 -0.17
CA THR A 86 -8.12 5.80 1.25
C THR A 86 -7.97 7.08 2.08
N PRO A 87 -9.01 7.89 2.17
CA PRO A 87 -8.92 9.21 2.81
C PRO A 87 -8.68 9.14 4.31
N GLU A 88 -9.08 8.06 4.96
CA GLU A 88 -8.93 7.89 6.41
C GLU A 88 -7.51 7.44 6.77
N ARG A 89 -6.94 8.08 7.78
CA ARG A 89 -5.67 7.74 8.39
C ARG A 89 -5.96 6.82 9.60
N GLN A 90 -5.32 5.66 9.62
CA GLN A 90 -5.49 4.72 10.73
C GLN A 90 -4.93 5.31 12.04
N PHE A 91 -5.68 5.20 13.11
CA PHE A 91 -5.31 5.65 14.45
C PHE A 91 -4.92 7.15 14.54
N ASP A 92 -5.42 7.99 13.64
CA ASP A 92 -5.12 9.42 13.61
C ASP A 92 -6.40 10.27 13.44
N ASP A 93 -7.23 10.29 14.46
CA ASP A 93 -8.48 11.05 14.46
C ASP A 93 -8.26 12.56 14.29
N LYS A 94 -7.14 13.07 14.83
CA LYS A 94 -6.78 14.47 14.70
C LYS A 94 -6.44 14.82 13.25
N GLY A 95 -5.64 13.98 12.60
CA GLY A 95 -5.32 14.14 11.18
C GLY A 95 -6.56 13.99 10.29
N ASN A 96 -7.43 13.05 10.59
CA ASN A 96 -8.69 12.84 9.86
C ASN A 96 -9.58 14.08 9.93
N LYS A 97 -9.78 14.64 11.13
CA LYS A 97 -10.55 15.89 11.31
C LYS A 97 -9.93 17.06 10.55
N ALA A 98 -8.60 17.20 10.59
CA ALA A 98 -7.90 18.26 9.86
C ALA A 98 -8.09 18.17 8.35
N VAL A 99 -8.02 16.95 7.77
CA VAL A 99 -8.28 16.72 6.34
C VAL A 99 -9.71 17.13 5.99
N MET A 100 -10.70 16.66 6.74
CA MET A 100 -12.12 16.97 6.49
C MET A 100 -12.38 18.47 6.55
N GLN A 101 -11.89 19.14 7.60
CA GLN A 101 -12.03 20.60 7.76
C GLN A 101 -11.34 21.38 6.64
N PHE A 102 -10.13 20.97 6.25
CA PHE A 102 -9.37 21.64 5.20
C PHE A 102 -10.07 21.62 3.85
N PHE A 103 -10.74 20.53 3.51
CA PHE A 103 -11.51 20.40 2.27
C PHE A 103 -12.99 20.81 2.41
N GLY A 104 -13.42 21.26 3.57
CA GLY A 104 -14.80 21.72 3.82
C GLY A 104 -15.83 20.58 3.85
N CYS A 105 -15.41 19.38 4.20
CA CYS A 105 -16.28 18.23 4.40
C CYS A 105 -16.63 18.13 5.89
N GLU A 106 -17.91 18.11 6.27
CA GLU A 106 -18.29 18.04 7.68
C GLU A 106 -18.40 16.59 8.18
N ASN A 107 -19.18 15.74 7.49
CA ASN A 107 -19.45 14.38 7.95
C ASN A 107 -19.30 13.31 6.86
N GLN A 108 -19.17 13.70 5.60
CA GLN A 108 -19.06 12.77 4.49
C GLN A 108 -18.27 13.37 3.33
N TYR A 109 -17.72 12.52 2.48
CA TYR A 109 -17.01 12.94 1.28
C TYR A 109 -18.01 13.50 0.25
N THR A 110 -17.61 14.56 -0.45
CA THR A 110 -18.43 15.22 -1.48
C THR A 110 -18.77 14.26 -2.62
N PHE A 111 -17.85 13.36 -2.95
CA PHE A 111 -18.02 12.35 -4.00
C PHE A 111 -17.28 11.07 -3.62
N LYS A 112 -17.90 9.94 -3.86
CA LYS A 112 -17.31 8.61 -3.67
C LYS A 112 -17.52 7.78 -4.93
N TYR A 113 -16.42 7.25 -5.46
CA TYR A 113 -16.45 6.30 -6.57
C TYR A 113 -15.74 5.03 -6.13
N SER A 114 -16.50 3.99 -5.88
CA SER A 114 -15.98 2.75 -5.33
C SER A 114 -15.22 1.93 -6.37
N MET A 115 -14.37 1.00 -5.91
CA MET A 115 -13.73 0.04 -6.80
C MET A 115 -14.77 -0.85 -7.51
N LYS A 116 -15.88 -1.16 -6.84
CA LYS A 116 -17.00 -1.87 -7.44
C LYS A 116 -17.57 -1.08 -8.62
N ASP A 117 -17.87 0.21 -8.42
CA ASP A 117 -18.37 1.07 -9.51
C ASP A 117 -17.37 1.15 -10.67
N ALA A 118 -16.07 1.20 -10.36
CA ALA A 118 -15.03 1.25 -11.39
C ALA A 118 -14.95 -0.04 -12.22
N ILE A 119 -15.17 -1.19 -11.60
CA ILE A 119 -15.24 -2.50 -12.29
C ILE A 119 -16.55 -2.60 -13.10
N ASP A 120 -17.69 -2.30 -12.49
CA ASP A 120 -19.00 -2.43 -13.11
C ASP A 120 -19.15 -1.47 -14.31
N ASN A 121 -18.64 -0.25 -14.21
CA ASN A 121 -18.62 0.72 -15.30
C ASN A 121 -17.46 0.51 -16.29
N GLY A 122 -16.65 -0.52 -16.08
CA GLY A 122 -15.60 -0.91 -17.01
C GLY A 122 -14.39 0.03 -17.05
N PHE A 123 -14.12 0.82 -16.03
CA PHE A 123 -12.86 1.58 -15.88
C PHE A 123 -11.71 0.70 -15.36
N LEU A 124 -12.05 -0.34 -14.59
CA LEU A 124 -11.12 -1.39 -14.18
C LEU A 124 -11.52 -2.72 -14.81
N CYS A 125 -10.57 -3.65 -14.97
CA CYS A 125 -10.88 -4.99 -15.44
C CYS A 125 -11.40 -5.86 -14.29
N ARG A 126 -12.18 -6.91 -14.65
CA ARG A 126 -12.58 -7.95 -13.73
C ARG A 126 -11.38 -8.80 -13.31
N TYR A 127 -11.50 -9.53 -12.21
CA TYR A 127 -10.41 -10.36 -11.73
C TYR A 127 -10.90 -11.61 -11.01
N ARG A 128 -10.04 -12.64 -10.99
CA ARG A 128 -10.16 -13.82 -10.13
C ARG A 128 -9.18 -13.71 -8.98
N TYR A 129 -9.59 -14.17 -7.82
CA TYR A 129 -8.80 -14.12 -6.60
C TYR A 129 -8.62 -15.51 -6.00
N PHE A 130 -7.36 -15.85 -5.70
CA PHE A 130 -6.95 -17.15 -5.19
C PHE A 130 -6.11 -16.95 -3.91
N PRO A 131 -6.73 -16.99 -2.71
CA PRO A 131 -5.99 -17.03 -1.47
C PRO A 131 -5.34 -18.40 -1.30
N HIS A 132 -4.11 -18.42 -0.80
CA HIS A 132 -3.37 -19.61 -0.48
C HIS A 132 -2.96 -19.58 0.99
N LEU A 133 -3.39 -20.57 1.77
CA LEU A 133 -3.00 -20.67 3.17
C LEU A 133 -1.52 -21.01 3.29
N VAL A 134 -0.80 -20.20 4.04
CA VAL A 134 0.60 -20.41 4.40
C VAL A 134 0.66 -20.62 5.91
N ARG A 135 0.90 -21.83 6.34
CA ARG A 135 1.03 -22.17 7.77
C ARG A 135 2.41 -21.75 8.28
N LEU A 136 2.43 -21.12 9.45
CA LEU A 136 3.69 -20.90 10.16
C LEU A 136 4.27 -22.24 10.60
N THR A 137 5.60 -22.35 10.63
CA THR A 137 6.24 -23.50 11.26
C THR A 137 6.04 -23.47 12.77
N GLU A 138 6.21 -24.61 13.45
CA GLU A 138 6.12 -24.67 14.92
C GLU A 138 7.05 -23.65 15.60
N GLU A 139 8.26 -23.47 15.11
CA GLU A 139 9.24 -22.52 15.63
C GLU A 139 8.78 -21.06 15.43
N GLU A 140 8.28 -20.73 14.25
CA GLU A 140 7.74 -19.40 13.93
C GLU A 140 6.51 -19.09 14.78
N MET A 141 5.65 -20.09 14.98
CA MET A 141 4.47 -19.94 15.84
C MET A 141 4.85 -19.76 17.30
N ALA A 142 5.83 -20.52 17.79
CA ALA A 142 6.35 -20.37 19.16
C ALA A 142 6.93 -18.97 19.39
N GLU A 143 7.71 -18.44 18.44
CA GLU A 143 8.25 -17.08 18.51
C GLU A 143 7.13 -16.02 18.45
N TYR A 144 6.15 -16.20 17.58
CA TYR A 144 4.98 -15.32 17.49
C TYR A 144 4.21 -15.25 18.81
N LYS A 145 3.97 -16.40 19.45
CA LYS A 145 3.32 -16.52 20.76
C LYS A 145 4.12 -15.79 21.85
N LYS A 146 5.42 -16.04 21.91
CA LYS A 146 6.33 -15.38 22.88
C LYS A 146 6.26 -13.86 22.79
N ILE A 147 6.32 -13.31 21.58
CA ILE A 147 6.25 -11.85 21.36
C ILE A 147 4.84 -11.33 21.70
N SER A 148 3.81 -12.06 21.33
CA SER A 148 2.42 -11.65 21.61
C SER A 148 2.12 -11.60 23.11
N LEU A 149 2.65 -12.54 23.90
CA LEU A 149 2.56 -12.52 25.38
C LEU A 149 3.30 -11.30 25.97
N GLN A 150 4.42 -10.89 25.39
CA GLN A 150 5.10 -9.65 25.79
C GLN A 150 4.27 -8.42 25.46
N LEU A 151 3.65 -8.38 24.28
CA LEU A 151 2.78 -7.29 23.85
C LEU A 151 1.50 -7.16 24.69
N ALA A 152 0.98 -8.28 25.22
CA ALA A 152 -0.20 -8.26 26.08
C ALA A 152 -0.01 -7.40 27.34
N LYS A 153 1.23 -7.23 27.81
CA LYS A 153 1.56 -6.36 28.97
C LYS A 153 1.36 -4.86 28.68
N PHE A 154 1.36 -4.47 27.42
CA PHE A 154 1.17 -3.10 26.96
C PHE A 154 -0.27 -2.83 26.49
N TYR A 155 -1.12 -3.86 26.47
CA TYR A 155 -2.48 -3.75 25.99
C TYR A 155 -3.42 -3.31 27.10
N ASN A 156 -4.10 -2.19 26.90
CA ASN A 156 -5.16 -1.74 27.78
C ASN A 156 -6.48 -2.37 27.35
N ILE A 157 -7.06 -3.18 28.23
CA ILE A 157 -8.31 -3.91 27.95
C ILE A 157 -9.49 -2.96 27.86
N ASP A 158 -9.48 -1.86 28.62
CA ASP A 158 -10.60 -0.92 28.71
C ASP A 158 -10.76 -0.09 27.44
N ASP A 159 -9.65 0.32 26.82
CA ASP A 159 -9.66 1.17 25.62
C ASP A 159 -9.46 0.39 24.32
N GLY A 160 -9.10 -0.90 24.41
CA GLY A 160 -8.76 -1.70 23.24
C GLY A 160 -7.48 -1.27 22.52
N THR A 161 -6.64 -0.46 23.17
CA THR A 161 -5.44 0.16 22.59
C THR A 161 -4.17 -0.28 23.32
N PHE A 162 -3.03 -0.08 22.68
CA PHE A 162 -1.74 -0.22 23.35
C PHE A 162 -1.37 1.08 24.06
N SER A 163 -1.09 1.00 25.36
CA SER A 163 -0.63 2.13 26.16
C SER A 163 0.89 2.25 26.11
N GLY A 164 1.36 3.47 25.81
CA GLY A 164 2.76 3.84 25.76
C GLY A 164 3.33 3.93 24.34
N ALA A 165 3.96 5.06 24.06
CA ALA A 165 4.77 5.25 22.83
C ALA A 165 6.19 4.76 23.05
N ASP A 166 6.38 3.64 23.74
CA ASP A 166 7.69 3.12 24.09
C ASP A 166 8.34 2.43 22.89
N ASP A 167 9.62 2.71 22.68
CA ASP A 167 10.47 2.03 21.69
C ASP A 167 10.38 0.49 21.80
N ILE A 168 10.15 -0.03 23.00
CA ILE A 168 9.99 -1.46 23.28
C ILE A 168 8.71 -2.00 22.62
N LEU A 169 7.58 -1.32 22.78
CA LEU A 169 6.30 -1.71 22.17
C LEU A 169 6.43 -1.78 20.64
N MET A 170 7.03 -0.74 20.04
CA MET A 170 7.22 -0.68 18.59
C MET A 170 8.13 -1.80 18.09
N ARG A 171 9.25 -2.07 18.79
CA ARG A 171 10.15 -3.19 18.44
C ARG A 171 9.45 -4.54 18.51
N LEU A 172 8.60 -4.77 19.49
CA LEU A 172 7.83 -6.01 19.61
C LEU A 172 6.80 -6.16 18.50
N LEU A 173 6.05 -5.09 18.18
CA LEU A 173 5.10 -5.08 17.07
C LEU A 173 5.79 -5.38 15.73
N LEU A 174 6.94 -4.74 15.47
CA LEU A 174 7.75 -4.98 14.29
C LEU A 174 8.30 -6.40 14.23
N LYS A 175 8.81 -6.94 15.34
CA LYS A 175 9.26 -8.34 15.41
C LYS A 175 8.13 -9.30 15.09
N ARG A 176 6.95 -9.12 15.68
CA ARG A 176 5.79 -9.97 15.42
C ARG A 176 5.35 -9.90 13.96
N LYS A 177 5.29 -8.70 13.37
CA LYS A 177 4.96 -8.50 11.95
C LYS A 177 6.00 -9.18 11.04
N ARG A 178 7.28 -9.16 11.43
CA ARG A 178 8.38 -9.79 10.67
C ARG A 178 8.20 -11.30 10.52
N ILE A 179 7.71 -12.01 11.53
CA ILE A 179 7.44 -13.45 11.45
C ILE A 179 6.43 -13.74 10.34
N ILE A 180 5.32 -13.01 10.30
CA ILE A 180 4.28 -13.15 9.28
C ILE A 180 4.82 -12.81 7.88
N HIS A 181 5.59 -11.74 7.76
CA HIS A 181 6.14 -11.30 6.47
C HIS A 181 7.15 -12.31 5.91
N LYS A 182 8.03 -12.86 6.75
CA LYS A 182 9.10 -13.77 6.35
C LYS A 182 8.77 -15.26 6.56
N ALA A 183 7.49 -15.60 6.74
CA ALA A 183 7.05 -16.99 6.94
C ALA A 183 7.66 -17.93 5.89
N ARG A 184 8.39 -18.96 6.34
CA ARG A 184 9.25 -19.82 5.51
C ARG A 184 8.44 -20.57 4.44
N ASN A 185 7.27 -21.05 4.81
CA ASN A 185 6.41 -21.82 3.91
C ASN A 185 5.85 -21.00 2.73
N LYS A 186 6.01 -19.67 2.73
CA LYS A 186 5.65 -18.84 1.57
C LYS A 186 6.45 -19.18 0.32
N GLU A 187 7.71 -19.57 0.47
CA GLU A 187 8.59 -19.91 -0.65
C GLU A 187 8.07 -21.12 -1.40
N GLU A 188 7.60 -22.15 -0.68
CA GLU A 188 7.05 -23.35 -1.29
C GLU A 188 5.71 -23.09 -1.99
N VAL A 189 4.80 -22.38 -1.34
CA VAL A 189 3.51 -22.01 -1.95
C VAL A 189 3.74 -21.15 -3.20
N PHE A 190 4.66 -20.19 -3.13
CA PHE A 190 5.04 -19.39 -4.29
C PHE A 190 5.58 -20.23 -5.44
N ARG A 191 6.46 -21.21 -5.14
CA ARG A 191 7.02 -22.16 -6.10
C ARG A 191 5.92 -22.93 -6.82
N GLN A 192 4.93 -23.41 -6.08
CA GLN A 192 3.80 -24.15 -6.65
C GLN A 192 2.96 -23.28 -7.59
N ILE A 193 2.64 -22.03 -7.21
CA ILE A 193 1.90 -21.08 -8.04
C ILE A 193 2.65 -20.80 -9.35
N VAL A 194 3.95 -20.49 -9.27
CA VAL A 194 4.76 -20.17 -10.45
C VAL A 194 4.89 -21.38 -11.36
N LYS A 195 5.11 -22.58 -10.79
CA LYS A 195 5.23 -23.84 -11.54
C LYS A 195 3.91 -24.15 -12.26
N GLN A 196 2.80 -24.11 -11.56
CA GLN A 196 1.48 -24.34 -12.15
C GLN A 196 1.21 -23.36 -13.29
N ARG A 197 1.45 -22.06 -13.08
CA ARG A 197 1.27 -21.04 -14.13
C ARG A 197 2.12 -21.33 -15.36
N PHE A 198 3.38 -21.72 -15.16
CA PHE A 198 4.27 -22.03 -16.26
C PHE A 198 3.85 -23.31 -17.02
N GLU A 199 3.42 -24.35 -16.31
CA GLU A 199 2.91 -25.59 -16.91
C GLU A 199 1.62 -25.36 -17.73
N GLU A 200 0.71 -24.51 -17.24
CA GLU A 200 -0.56 -24.22 -17.91
C GLU A 200 -0.42 -23.31 -19.14
N HIS A 201 0.52 -22.37 -19.12
CA HIS A 201 0.59 -21.31 -20.13
C HIS A 201 1.91 -21.29 -20.93
N GLY A 202 2.93 -22.04 -20.53
CA GLY A 202 4.26 -22.06 -21.15
C GLY A 202 5.04 -20.73 -20.99
N SER A 203 4.52 -19.77 -20.20
CA SER A 203 5.10 -18.45 -20.06
C SER A 203 4.65 -17.79 -18.75
N LEU A 204 5.52 -16.91 -18.20
CA LEU A 204 5.23 -16.09 -17.04
C LEU A 204 5.05 -14.60 -17.40
N LYS A 205 4.77 -14.30 -18.68
CA LYS A 205 4.59 -12.91 -19.14
C LYS A 205 3.54 -12.17 -18.34
N TYR A 206 3.83 -10.87 -18.12
CA TYR A 206 2.93 -9.92 -17.47
C TYR A 206 2.64 -10.24 -16.00
N THR A 207 3.62 -10.84 -15.31
CA THR A 207 3.51 -11.21 -13.89
C THR A 207 4.17 -10.17 -12.99
N LEU A 208 3.43 -9.73 -11.97
CA LEU A 208 3.93 -8.91 -10.87
C LEU A 208 4.04 -9.75 -9.59
N VAL A 209 5.19 -9.73 -8.94
CA VAL A 209 5.42 -10.39 -7.66
C VAL A 209 5.68 -9.33 -6.59
N TYR A 210 4.78 -9.21 -5.63
CA TYR A 210 4.92 -8.32 -4.49
C TYR A 210 5.60 -9.07 -3.34
N VAL A 211 6.89 -8.86 -3.22
CA VAL A 211 7.73 -9.47 -2.19
C VAL A 211 7.62 -8.69 -0.87
N PRO A 212 7.65 -9.36 0.29
CA PRO A 212 7.66 -8.68 1.57
C PRO A 212 8.78 -7.66 1.70
N GLU A 213 8.43 -6.50 2.25
CA GLU A 213 9.39 -5.41 2.50
C GLU A 213 10.20 -5.64 3.78
N GLY A 214 11.34 -4.96 3.89
CA GLY A 214 11.91 -4.61 5.18
C GLY A 214 10.91 -3.74 5.95
N ILE A 215 10.82 -3.96 7.25
CA ILE A 215 9.76 -3.37 8.04
C ILE A 215 10.05 -1.90 8.30
N GLN A 216 9.32 -1.02 7.62
CA GLN A 216 9.14 0.37 8.08
C GLN A 216 7.85 0.46 8.91
N PRO A 217 7.79 1.31 9.95
CA PRO A 217 6.54 1.60 10.65
C PRO A 217 5.51 2.14 9.67
N ASP A 218 4.28 1.69 9.77
CA ASP A 218 3.16 2.28 9.01
C ASP A 218 3.08 3.78 9.34
N ASN A 219 2.90 4.61 8.30
CA ASN A 219 2.95 6.08 8.31
C ASN A 219 1.88 6.73 9.23
N GLY A 220 1.92 6.46 10.49
CA GLY A 220 1.12 7.13 11.53
C GLY A 220 1.98 7.50 12.73
N ILE A 221 3.10 6.81 12.91
CA ILE A 221 3.99 7.03 14.04
C ILE A 221 5.38 7.27 13.49
N GLN A 222 5.70 8.54 13.29
CA GLN A 222 7.02 9.01 12.87
C GLN A 222 7.94 8.98 14.09
N TYR A 223 8.44 7.79 14.44
CA TYR A 223 9.59 7.68 15.32
C TYR A 223 10.82 7.37 14.48
N ALA A 224 11.83 8.19 14.65
CA ALA A 224 13.17 7.95 14.14
C ALA A 224 13.70 6.63 14.70
N ILE A 225 13.46 5.53 13.98
CA ILE A 225 14.21 4.32 14.20
C ILE A 225 15.52 4.55 13.47
N THR A 226 16.56 4.82 14.26
CA THR A 226 17.93 4.88 13.81
C THR A 226 18.25 3.63 13.00
N ASP A 227 18.74 3.89 11.80
CA ASP A 227 19.21 2.95 10.81
C ASP A 227 19.95 1.77 11.44
N ASN A 228 19.33 0.59 11.37
CA ASN A 228 20.07 -0.64 11.58
C ASN A 228 20.41 -1.17 10.17
N PRO A 229 21.68 -1.06 9.72
CA PRO A 229 22.07 -1.42 8.34
C PRO A 229 21.86 -2.91 7.99
N THR A 230 21.45 -3.72 8.95
CA THR A 230 21.14 -5.14 8.74
C THR A 230 19.79 -5.39 8.06
N ASP A 231 18.86 -4.44 8.04
CA ASP A 231 17.51 -4.66 7.50
C ASP A 231 17.46 -4.55 5.97
N ASP A 232 18.21 -3.65 5.35
CA ASP A 232 18.23 -3.51 3.87
C ASP A 232 18.91 -4.71 3.19
N ALA A 233 19.99 -5.22 3.77
CA ALA A 233 20.69 -6.40 3.25
C ALA A 233 19.85 -7.68 3.32
N ASP A 234 18.98 -7.83 4.31
CA ASP A 234 18.07 -8.97 4.44
C ASP A 234 16.89 -8.89 3.47
N VAL A 235 16.47 -7.69 3.13
CA VAL A 235 15.40 -7.40 2.18
C VAL A 235 15.84 -7.70 0.76
N ASP A 236 17.04 -7.29 0.37
CA ASP A 236 17.63 -7.61 -0.94
C ASP A 236 17.79 -9.12 -1.11
N LYS A 237 18.19 -9.84 -0.08
CA LYS A 237 18.27 -11.31 -0.08
C LYS A 237 16.90 -11.97 -0.31
N LEU A 238 15.83 -11.38 0.24
CA LEU A 238 14.50 -11.98 0.08
C LEU A 238 13.98 -11.84 -1.35
N ILE A 239 14.12 -10.66 -1.98
CA ILE A 239 13.73 -10.49 -3.38
C ILE A 239 14.56 -11.38 -4.31
N ASP A 240 15.86 -11.62 -3.97
CA ASP A 240 16.71 -12.53 -4.70
C ASP A 240 16.21 -13.97 -4.63
N LYS A 241 15.75 -14.44 -3.48
CA LYS A 241 15.18 -15.78 -3.32
C LYS A 241 13.96 -15.99 -4.24
N TYR A 242 13.00 -15.07 -4.24
CA TYR A 242 11.83 -15.16 -5.11
C TYR A 242 12.22 -15.12 -6.59
N THR A 243 13.20 -14.29 -6.95
CA THR A 243 13.75 -14.25 -8.31
C THR A 243 14.42 -15.57 -8.70
N GLN A 244 15.21 -16.15 -7.81
CA GLN A 244 15.87 -17.46 -8.02
C GLN A 244 14.86 -18.61 -8.18
N ILE A 245 13.78 -18.63 -7.39
CA ILE A 245 12.71 -19.62 -7.53
C ILE A 245 12.12 -19.58 -8.94
N ILE A 246 11.83 -18.41 -9.48
CA ILE A 246 11.32 -18.26 -10.84
C ILE A 246 12.31 -18.81 -11.86
N GLN A 247 13.59 -18.44 -11.74
CA GLN A 247 14.64 -18.87 -12.65
C GLN A 247 14.94 -20.39 -12.57
N GLN A 248 14.73 -21.01 -11.41
CA GLN A 248 14.84 -22.47 -11.26
C GLN A 248 13.70 -23.21 -11.99
N ILE A 249 12.50 -22.64 -12.04
CA ILE A 249 11.34 -23.22 -12.74
C ILE A 249 11.44 -22.97 -14.24
N SER A 250 11.79 -21.76 -14.64
CA SER A 250 11.95 -21.37 -16.03
C SER A 250 13.22 -20.54 -16.22
N PRO A 251 14.34 -21.18 -16.57
CA PRO A 251 15.62 -20.48 -16.79
C PRO A 251 15.60 -19.44 -17.91
N THR A 252 14.67 -19.53 -18.84
CA THR A 252 14.52 -18.61 -19.97
C THR A 252 13.67 -17.39 -19.63
N THR A 253 12.94 -17.42 -18.52
CA THR A 253 12.09 -16.29 -18.10
C THR A 253 12.92 -15.08 -17.71
N THR A 254 12.62 -13.94 -18.34
CA THR A 254 13.26 -12.66 -18.01
C THR A 254 12.61 -12.04 -16.77
N VAL A 255 13.35 -12.04 -15.66
CA VAL A 255 12.92 -11.45 -14.38
C VAL A 255 13.71 -10.18 -14.12
N LYS A 256 13.01 -9.10 -13.73
CA LYS A 256 13.64 -7.84 -13.32
C LYS A 256 13.17 -7.41 -11.95
N LYS A 257 14.12 -7.11 -11.06
CA LYS A 257 13.81 -6.48 -9.78
C LYS A 257 13.43 -5.02 -10.03
N PHE A 258 12.33 -4.60 -9.45
CA PHE A 258 11.83 -3.23 -9.51
C PHE A 258 11.80 -2.65 -8.09
N ILE A 259 12.91 -2.01 -7.72
CA ILE A 259 13.17 -1.47 -6.38
C ILE A 259 13.37 0.04 -6.42
N SER A 260 13.39 0.70 -5.26
CA SER A 260 13.67 2.13 -5.15
C SER A 260 15.07 2.44 -5.71
N GLY A 261 15.18 3.54 -6.46
CA GLY A 261 16.47 3.95 -7.06
C GLY A 261 16.86 3.20 -8.33
N ILE A 262 16.00 2.32 -8.87
CA ILE A 262 16.29 1.66 -10.16
C ILE A 262 16.48 2.71 -11.26
N GLN A 263 17.59 2.57 -11.99
CA GLN A 263 17.86 3.38 -13.18
C GLN A 263 16.96 2.95 -14.35
N ASN A 264 16.66 3.88 -15.25
CA ASN A 264 15.87 3.63 -16.46
C ASN A 264 14.49 3.00 -16.19
N ARG A 265 13.82 3.49 -15.14
CA ARG A 265 12.51 2.98 -14.69
C ARG A 265 11.50 2.84 -15.82
N ASP A 266 11.37 3.88 -16.66
CA ASP A 266 10.40 3.91 -17.76
C ASP A 266 10.73 2.86 -18.84
N GLU A 267 12.01 2.61 -19.10
CA GLU A 267 12.42 1.57 -20.02
C GLU A 267 12.10 0.17 -19.51
N VAL A 268 12.30 -0.08 -18.22
CA VAL A 268 11.92 -1.37 -17.59
C VAL A 268 10.42 -1.60 -17.71
N LEU A 269 9.61 -0.59 -17.45
CA LEU A 269 8.15 -0.68 -17.58
C LEU A 269 7.71 -0.88 -19.03
N ARG A 270 8.34 -0.18 -19.97
CA ARG A 270 8.09 -0.38 -21.40
C ARG A 270 8.44 -1.81 -21.83
N LYS A 271 9.60 -2.34 -21.45
CA LYS A 271 9.99 -3.73 -21.75
C LYS A 271 9.03 -4.74 -21.14
N PHE A 272 8.53 -4.49 -19.94
CA PHE A 272 7.51 -5.32 -19.31
C PHE A 272 6.18 -5.27 -20.09
N SER A 273 5.75 -4.10 -20.55
CA SER A 273 4.48 -3.94 -21.27
C SER A 273 4.47 -4.64 -22.64
N ILE A 274 5.63 -4.83 -23.27
CA ILE A 274 5.76 -5.56 -24.54
C ILE A 274 6.18 -7.03 -24.35
N GLY A 275 6.43 -7.45 -23.12
CA GLY A 275 6.76 -8.84 -22.76
C GLY A 275 8.23 -9.23 -22.94
N ASP A 276 9.14 -8.29 -23.17
CA ASP A 276 10.61 -8.52 -23.15
C ASP A 276 11.10 -8.83 -21.73
N ILE A 277 10.47 -8.22 -20.73
CA ILE A 277 10.57 -8.60 -19.32
C ILE A 277 9.25 -9.29 -18.97
N GLU A 278 9.32 -10.54 -18.57
CA GLU A 278 8.13 -11.34 -18.27
C GLU A 278 7.62 -11.11 -16.84
N VAL A 279 8.55 -10.99 -15.89
CA VAL A 279 8.23 -10.88 -14.47
C VAL A 279 8.91 -9.67 -13.85
N LEU A 280 8.14 -8.86 -13.12
CA LEU A 280 8.67 -7.84 -12.22
C LEU A 280 8.51 -8.32 -10.78
N THR A 281 9.64 -8.43 -10.06
CA THR A 281 9.65 -8.63 -8.61
C THR A 281 9.81 -7.27 -7.94
N SER A 282 8.88 -6.91 -7.06
CA SER A 282 8.86 -5.59 -6.45
C SER A 282 8.52 -5.68 -4.96
N MET A 283 9.01 -4.71 -4.21
CA MET A 283 8.58 -4.49 -2.84
C MET A 283 7.58 -3.32 -2.81
N LYS A 284 8.01 -2.14 -2.41
CA LYS A 284 7.15 -0.96 -2.24
C LYS A 284 7.02 -0.09 -3.50
N CYS A 285 7.96 -0.21 -4.42
CA CYS A 285 8.12 0.75 -5.54
C CYS A 285 6.98 0.76 -6.55
N LEU A 286 6.17 -0.30 -6.57
CA LEU A 286 4.96 -0.36 -7.39
C LEU A 286 3.72 0.20 -6.69
N ASP A 287 3.83 0.66 -5.42
CA ASP A 287 2.68 1.14 -4.66
C ASP A 287 2.30 2.58 -5.02
N GLU A 288 3.25 3.42 -5.46
CA GLU A 288 2.99 4.82 -5.79
C GLU A 288 3.62 5.23 -7.14
N GLY A 289 2.87 5.98 -7.94
CA GLY A 289 3.38 6.66 -9.15
C GLY A 289 3.79 5.74 -10.32
N VAL A 290 3.45 4.46 -10.32
CA VAL A 290 3.77 3.52 -11.42
C VAL A 290 2.54 3.02 -12.13
N ASP A 291 2.58 3.00 -13.44
CA ASP A 291 1.53 2.44 -14.27
C ASP A 291 2.00 1.14 -14.95
N VAL A 292 1.28 0.04 -14.72
CA VAL A 292 1.56 -1.28 -15.30
C VAL A 292 0.27 -1.93 -15.83
N PRO A 293 -0.42 -1.31 -16.81
CA PRO A 293 -1.74 -1.77 -17.25
C PRO A 293 -1.72 -3.19 -17.82
N ARG A 294 -0.58 -3.60 -18.40
CA ARG A 294 -0.42 -4.93 -19.01
C ARG A 294 -0.25 -6.07 -18.00
N SER A 295 -0.16 -5.78 -16.68
CA SER A 295 -0.05 -6.84 -15.68
C SER A 295 -1.32 -7.71 -15.65
N GLU A 296 -1.17 -9.01 -15.92
CA GLU A 296 -2.28 -9.99 -15.97
C GLU A 296 -2.32 -10.86 -14.73
N LEU A 297 -1.17 -11.18 -14.17
CA LEU A 297 -1.01 -11.97 -12.95
C LEU A 297 -0.31 -11.16 -11.88
N ALA A 298 -0.83 -11.23 -10.66
CA ALA A 298 -0.16 -10.72 -9.47
C ALA A 298 -0.06 -11.79 -8.39
N ILE A 299 1.10 -11.88 -7.76
CA ILE A 299 1.34 -12.77 -6.62
C ILE A 299 1.73 -11.90 -5.42
N PHE A 300 0.85 -11.85 -4.41
CA PHE A 300 1.08 -11.12 -3.17
C PHE A 300 1.76 -12.05 -2.14
N CYS A 301 3.09 -12.00 -2.07
CA CYS A 301 3.86 -12.69 -1.04
C CYS A 301 3.97 -11.85 0.25
N ALA A 302 3.66 -10.57 0.16
CA ALA A 302 3.69 -9.63 1.27
C ALA A 302 2.34 -9.60 2.00
N SER A 303 2.30 -10.05 3.23
CA SER A 303 1.16 -9.85 4.14
C SER A 303 1.22 -8.44 4.70
N THR A 304 0.47 -7.51 4.15
CA THR A 304 0.37 -6.16 4.70
C THR A 304 -0.96 -5.98 5.41
N GLY A 305 -0.92 -5.56 6.67
CA GLY A 305 -2.11 -5.18 7.44
C GLY A 305 -2.60 -3.77 7.11
N ASN A 306 -1.93 -3.04 6.22
CA ASN A 306 -2.34 -1.70 5.81
C ASN A 306 -3.32 -1.77 4.63
N PRO A 307 -4.61 -1.47 4.84
CA PRO A 307 -5.63 -1.51 3.79
C PRO A 307 -5.26 -0.66 2.57
N ARG A 308 -4.60 0.47 2.79
CA ARG A 308 -4.19 1.39 1.74
C ARG A 308 -3.27 0.72 0.72
N GLN A 309 -2.25 0.02 1.20
CA GLN A 309 -1.27 -0.61 0.31
C GLN A 309 -1.93 -1.67 -0.59
N PHE A 310 -2.73 -2.56 -0.03
CA PHE A 310 -3.34 -3.59 -0.86
C PHE A 310 -4.45 -3.05 -1.79
N ILE A 311 -5.18 -2.01 -1.39
CA ILE A 311 -6.15 -1.34 -2.27
C ILE A 311 -5.43 -0.68 -3.45
N GLN A 312 -4.33 0.03 -3.20
CA GLN A 312 -3.53 0.66 -4.25
C GLN A 312 -2.90 -0.39 -5.20
N ARG A 313 -2.31 -1.46 -4.65
CA ARG A 313 -1.75 -2.57 -5.45
C ARG A 313 -2.81 -3.21 -6.33
N ARG A 314 -3.98 -3.54 -5.77
CA ARG A 314 -5.11 -4.08 -6.52
C ARG A 314 -5.54 -3.13 -7.62
N GLY A 315 -5.74 -1.86 -7.32
CA GLY A 315 -6.15 -0.85 -8.31
C GLY A 315 -5.20 -0.75 -9.51
N ARG A 316 -3.90 -0.97 -9.32
CA ARG A 316 -2.91 -0.99 -10.42
C ARG A 316 -3.02 -2.22 -11.30
N ILE A 317 -3.18 -3.39 -10.65
CA ILE A 317 -3.33 -4.64 -11.37
C ILE A 317 -4.63 -4.66 -12.17
N LEU A 318 -5.68 -3.99 -11.70
CA LEU A 318 -6.96 -3.95 -12.39
C LEU A 318 -7.05 -2.89 -13.51
N ARG A 319 -5.99 -2.11 -13.77
CA ARG A 319 -5.99 -1.18 -14.90
C ARG A 319 -6.20 -1.90 -16.22
N LYS A 320 -6.99 -1.30 -17.09
CA LYS A 320 -7.30 -1.88 -18.40
C LYS A 320 -6.12 -1.80 -19.36
N HIS A 321 -6.02 -2.82 -20.19
CA HIS A 321 -5.18 -2.86 -21.37
C HIS A 321 -5.95 -3.55 -22.50
N PRO A 322 -5.79 -3.15 -23.77
CA PRO A 322 -6.54 -3.75 -24.87
C PRO A 322 -6.46 -5.27 -24.95
N ASP A 323 -5.28 -5.85 -24.68
CA ASP A 323 -5.08 -7.30 -24.72
C ASP A 323 -5.30 -8.02 -23.37
N LYS A 324 -5.79 -7.31 -22.36
CA LYS A 324 -6.03 -7.88 -21.03
C LYS A 324 -7.52 -7.98 -20.76
N HIS A 325 -8.02 -9.19 -20.69
CA HIS A 325 -9.44 -9.45 -20.46
C HIS A 325 -9.79 -9.58 -18.98
N ILE A 326 -8.91 -10.21 -18.20
CA ILE A 326 -9.10 -10.47 -16.78
C ILE A 326 -7.76 -10.40 -16.05
N ALA A 327 -7.76 -10.01 -14.80
CA ALA A 327 -6.60 -10.10 -13.92
C ALA A 327 -6.71 -11.34 -13.02
N ILE A 328 -5.57 -11.93 -12.69
CA ILE A 328 -5.48 -13.04 -11.74
C ILE A 328 -4.65 -12.58 -10.56
N ILE A 329 -5.16 -12.81 -9.36
CA ILE A 329 -4.48 -12.42 -8.12
C ILE A 329 -4.34 -13.65 -7.23
N HIS A 330 -3.12 -14.05 -6.95
CA HIS A 330 -2.79 -15.01 -5.91
C HIS A 330 -2.31 -14.26 -4.66
N ASP A 331 -2.81 -14.64 -3.51
CA ASP A 331 -2.49 -13.99 -2.24
C ASP A 331 -2.06 -15.04 -1.20
N LEU A 332 -0.87 -14.88 -0.65
CA LEU A 332 -0.32 -15.76 0.37
C LEU A 332 -0.81 -15.29 1.75
N VAL A 333 -1.79 -15.99 2.30
CA VAL A 333 -2.47 -15.68 3.56
C VAL A 333 -1.84 -16.50 4.67
N VAL A 334 -1.18 -15.82 5.61
CA VAL A 334 -0.54 -16.51 6.73
C VAL A 334 -1.57 -16.95 7.75
N ALA A 335 -1.51 -18.20 8.12
CA ALA A 335 -2.39 -18.82 9.09
C ALA A 335 -1.61 -19.56 10.18
N PRO A 336 -2.17 -19.69 11.39
CA PRO A 336 -1.58 -20.53 12.41
C PRO A 336 -1.65 -22.01 11.98
N GLU A 337 -0.76 -22.81 12.52
CA GLU A 337 -0.85 -24.26 12.39
C GLU A 337 -1.99 -24.78 13.26
N PHE A 338 -2.72 -25.76 12.74
CA PHE A 338 -3.83 -26.41 13.44
C PHE A 338 -3.29 -27.23 14.62
N ASN A 339 -3.22 -26.65 15.79
CA ASN A 339 -2.94 -27.37 17.01
C ASN A 339 -3.88 -26.88 18.14
N PRO A 340 -4.92 -27.64 18.49
CA PRO A 340 -5.99 -27.20 19.36
C PRO A 340 -5.60 -27.24 20.84
N THR A 341 -4.53 -26.57 21.24
CA THR A 341 -4.30 -26.33 22.67
C THR A 341 -5.05 -25.07 23.05
N GLU A 342 -5.95 -25.16 24.06
CA GLU A 342 -6.83 -24.07 24.48
C GLU A 342 -6.11 -22.75 24.81
N ASP A 343 -4.87 -22.80 25.26
CA ASP A 343 -4.10 -21.62 25.68
C ASP A 343 -3.73 -20.65 24.53
N ASN A 344 -3.84 -21.08 23.29
CA ASN A 344 -3.36 -20.29 22.13
C ASN A 344 -4.48 -19.82 21.20
N TYR A 345 -5.68 -20.35 21.36
CA TYR A 345 -6.81 -20.13 20.44
C TYR A 345 -7.08 -18.65 20.13
N ASN A 346 -7.18 -17.80 21.14
CA ASN A 346 -7.49 -16.39 20.94
C ASN A 346 -6.37 -15.65 20.19
N MET A 347 -5.13 -16.02 20.42
CA MET A 347 -3.97 -15.40 19.79
C MET A 347 -3.88 -15.80 18.31
N GLU A 348 -4.08 -17.06 18.01
CA GLU A 348 -4.14 -17.64 16.67
C GLU A 348 -5.32 -17.06 15.88
N ARG A 349 -6.49 -16.98 16.53
CA ARG A 349 -7.69 -16.34 15.98
C ARG A 349 -7.44 -14.89 15.59
N ASN A 350 -6.75 -14.11 16.42
CA ASN A 350 -6.43 -12.71 16.14
C ASN A 350 -5.43 -12.55 15.00
N LEU A 351 -4.46 -13.45 14.86
CA LEU A 351 -3.55 -13.48 13.72
C LEU A 351 -4.35 -13.65 12.43
N LEU A 352 -5.16 -14.69 12.37
CA LEU A 352 -5.96 -15.01 11.19
C LEU A 352 -6.98 -13.90 10.88
N LYS A 353 -7.65 -13.34 11.89
CA LYS A 353 -8.59 -12.22 11.71
C LYS A 353 -7.95 -11.02 10.99
N GLY A 354 -6.69 -10.72 11.32
CA GLY A 354 -5.95 -9.64 10.65
C GLY A 354 -5.71 -9.89 9.16
N GLU A 355 -5.39 -11.13 8.79
CA GLU A 355 -5.20 -11.53 7.39
C GLU A 355 -6.53 -11.59 6.62
N LEU A 356 -7.61 -12.09 7.27
CA LEU A 356 -8.92 -12.26 6.64
C LEU A 356 -9.58 -10.94 6.23
N GLN A 357 -9.25 -9.82 6.86
CA GLN A 357 -9.79 -8.53 6.42
C GLN A 357 -9.41 -8.23 4.97
N ARG A 358 -8.15 -8.50 4.59
CA ARG A 358 -7.67 -8.35 3.22
C ARG A 358 -8.37 -9.33 2.28
N VAL A 359 -8.50 -10.59 2.70
CA VAL A 359 -9.18 -11.63 1.91
C VAL A 359 -10.62 -11.23 1.60
N LYS A 360 -11.36 -10.74 2.60
CA LYS A 360 -12.72 -10.23 2.45
C LYS A 360 -12.83 -9.17 1.37
N ASP A 361 -11.95 -8.17 1.42
CA ASP A 361 -11.94 -7.05 0.47
C ASP A 361 -11.61 -7.50 -0.97
N PHE A 362 -10.76 -8.51 -1.12
CA PHE A 362 -10.42 -9.04 -2.44
C PHE A 362 -11.48 -10.02 -2.96
N ALA A 363 -11.92 -10.96 -2.14
CA ALA A 363 -12.89 -11.97 -2.55
C ALA A 363 -14.24 -11.35 -2.92
N GLY A 364 -14.70 -10.35 -2.13
CA GLY A 364 -16.02 -9.75 -2.30
C GLY A 364 -16.25 -9.04 -3.64
N LEU A 365 -15.20 -8.66 -4.36
CA LEU A 365 -15.27 -8.02 -5.68
C LEU A 365 -14.73 -8.91 -6.81
N SER A 366 -14.27 -10.12 -6.51
CA SER A 366 -13.75 -11.07 -7.51
C SER A 366 -14.88 -11.78 -8.26
N GLU A 367 -14.56 -12.37 -9.41
CA GLU A 367 -15.52 -13.22 -10.16
C GLU A 367 -15.69 -14.62 -9.57
N ASN A 368 -14.82 -15.02 -8.63
CA ASN A 368 -14.83 -16.34 -8.01
C ASN A 368 -14.86 -16.29 -6.47
N PRO A 369 -15.73 -15.53 -5.83
CA PRO A 369 -15.73 -15.40 -4.38
C PRO A 369 -15.90 -16.75 -3.65
N ALA A 370 -16.71 -17.65 -4.20
CA ALA A 370 -16.92 -18.98 -3.63
C ALA A 370 -15.63 -19.78 -3.48
N PHE A 371 -14.65 -19.61 -4.38
CA PHE A 371 -13.36 -20.27 -4.27
C PHE A 371 -12.64 -19.86 -2.98
N ALA A 372 -12.56 -18.54 -2.73
CA ALA A 372 -11.90 -18.03 -1.53
C ALA A 372 -12.55 -18.51 -0.23
N TYR A 373 -13.88 -18.69 -0.26
CA TYR A 373 -14.62 -19.19 0.90
C TYR A 373 -14.34 -20.67 1.14
N ASN A 374 -14.44 -21.47 0.11
CA ASN A 374 -14.21 -22.92 0.22
C ASN A 374 -12.76 -23.20 0.68
N GLU A 375 -11.78 -22.46 0.15
CA GLU A 375 -10.38 -22.62 0.51
C GLU A 375 -10.08 -22.31 1.98
N LEU A 376 -10.86 -21.39 2.56
CA LEU A 376 -10.66 -20.93 3.94
C LEU A 376 -11.72 -21.47 4.91
N GLU A 377 -12.69 -22.25 4.44
CA GLU A 377 -13.86 -22.69 5.25
C GLU A 377 -13.43 -23.44 6.51
N GLU A 378 -12.54 -24.39 6.38
CA GLU A 378 -12.12 -25.23 7.52
C GLU A 378 -11.50 -24.38 8.63
N ILE A 379 -10.55 -23.50 8.28
CA ILE A 379 -9.84 -22.68 9.25
C ILE A 379 -10.73 -21.57 9.83
N THR A 380 -11.62 -20.98 9.04
CA THR A 380 -12.55 -19.95 9.52
C THR A 380 -13.59 -20.53 10.45
N ASN A 381 -14.12 -21.73 10.17
CA ASN A 381 -15.04 -22.43 11.05
C ASN A 381 -14.39 -22.80 12.37
N TYR A 382 -13.14 -23.30 12.34
CA TYR A 382 -12.41 -23.63 13.57
C TYR A 382 -12.23 -22.41 14.49
N TYR A 383 -11.84 -21.26 13.96
CA TYR A 383 -11.62 -20.05 14.75
C TYR A 383 -12.90 -19.21 14.95
N ASN A 384 -14.06 -19.69 14.52
CA ASN A 384 -15.32 -18.95 14.55
C ASN A 384 -15.15 -17.52 13.99
N LEU A 385 -14.60 -17.45 12.78
CA LEU A 385 -14.40 -16.23 12.01
C LEU A 385 -15.24 -16.26 10.75
N SER A 386 -15.71 -15.09 10.30
CA SER A 386 -16.45 -14.95 9.05
C SER A 386 -15.64 -14.10 8.09
N ILE A 387 -15.64 -14.50 6.81
CA ILE A 387 -15.12 -13.71 5.71
C ILE A 387 -16.17 -12.69 5.21
N PHE A 388 -17.42 -12.80 5.69
CA PHE A 388 -18.55 -11.93 5.34
C PHE A 388 -18.97 -11.03 6.48
#